data_740d539466828ddd56126836e862a722
#
_entry.id   740d539466828ddd56126836e862a722
#
_cell.length_a   1.000
_cell.length_b   1.000
_cell.length_c   1.000
_cell.angle_alpha   90.00
_cell.angle_beta   90.00
_cell.angle_gamma   90.00
#
_symmetry.space_group_name_H-M   'P 1'
#
loop_
_entity.id
_entity.type
_entity.pdbx_description
1 polymer ?
#
loop_
_entity_poly.entity_id
_entity_poly.type
_entity_poly.pdbx_seq_one_letter_code
_entity_poly.pdbx_strand_id
1 'polypeptide(L)'
;MTKQTIQVAINGTGFAADYTAKTYGMIPHRNGVDIELAGVVSGRRENAEKFAASHNVSAIFESHAEMLAVVRPTIDNICCANFAHGPYTMEAAQASVPVIVLEKPPVIWPGYAEGRTADAAKKKRESMDYLTEVFDVVRDAGSKLLYAEDFVYFDGMKGIVELLTEAQKTGKGKVLYQRGVCAHQGSHAPAYDTPEKSGGGALFNKACHPLGPALFLKQVEGVLANGKPIRPVSVSAAALQVLKHQSEGTGEFFRIMQNVDDFGRLTVVFEDQTIAEVVGHDLSISGIRNEFSVITDFAQYDLRVNPNNENELFMPQAEHAGNLLVREKLPTVQGTSFPRPNQFYSHGYVSEMNDAVACALNENQ
;
A
#
# COMPACT_ATOMS: atom_id res chain seq x y z
N MET A 1 1.84 -30.14 -21.66
CA MET A 1 0.96 -29.00 -21.35
C MET A 1 1.64 -27.77 -21.89
N THR A 2 0.94 -26.92 -22.62
CA THR A 2 1.48 -25.62 -23.06
C THR A 2 1.71 -24.75 -21.81
N LYS A 3 2.92 -24.21 -21.70
CA LYS A 3 3.32 -23.32 -20.61
C LYS A 3 2.61 -21.97 -20.79
N GLN A 4 1.93 -21.49 -19.76
CA GLN A 4 1.26 -20.17 -19.80
C GLN A 4 2.23 -19.12 -19.23
N THR A 5 2.43 -18.01 -19.92
CA THR A 5 3.24 -16.89 -19.41
C THR A 5 2.35 -15.74 -18.99
N ILE A 6 2.47 -15.30 -17.75
CA ILE A 6 1.87 -14.06 -17.23
C ILE A 6 2.82 -12.92 -17.55
N GLN A 7 2.40 -12.04 -18.46
CA GLN A 7 3.14 -10.83 -18.84
C GLN A 7 2.84 -9.72 -17.83
N VAL A 8 3.86 -9.26 -17.12
CA VAL A 8 3.74 -8.21 -16.11
C VAL A 8 4.38 -6.92 -16.60
N ALA A 9 3.63 -5.84 -16.59
CA ALA A 9 4.13 -4.49 -16.82
C ALA A 9 4.25 -3.71 -15.51
N ILE A 10 5.25 -2.81 -15.41
CA ILE A 10 5.49 -1.99 -14.23
C ILE A 10 5.61 -0.51 -14.61
N ASN A 11 4.75 0.31 -14.03
CA ASN A 11 4.79 1.76 -14.16
C ASN A 11 5.49 2.39 -12.96
N GLY A 12 6.64 2.99 -13.19
CA GLY A 12 7.48 3.57 -12.15
C GLY A 12 8.69 2.73 -11.84
N THR A 13 9.67 3.36 -11.17
CA THR A 13 10.96 2.75 -10.81
C THR A 13 11.38 3.18 -9.40
N GLY A 14 10.39 3.59 -8.59
CA GLY A 14 10.57 3.99 -7.21
C GLY A 14 10.57 2.80 -6.25
N PHE A 15 10.45 3.11 -4.96
CA PHE A 15 10.46 2.12 -3.88
C PHE A 15 9.37 1.05 -4.04
N ALA A 16 8.12 1.45 -4.29
CA ALA A 16 7.02 0.51 -4.48
C ALA A 16 7.28 -0.44 -5.66
N ALA A 17 7.70 0.11 -6.82
CA ALA A 17 8.04 -0.69 -8.00
C ALA A 17 9.17 -1.69 -7.73
N ASP A 18 10.22 -1.30 -6.98
CA ASP A 18 11.33 -2.18 -6.59
C ASP A 18 10.84 -3.35 -5.74
N TYR A 19 9.96 -3.09 -4.77
CA TYR A 19 9.34 -4.13 -3.94
C TYR A 19 8.45 -5.06 -4.77
N THR A 20 7.56 -4.50 -5.58
CA THR A 20 6.69 -5.26 -6.49
C THR A 20 7.48 -6.18 -7.40
N ALA A 21 8.52 -5.67 -8.07
CA ALA A 21 9.35 -6.48 -8.98
C ALA A 21 10.06 -7.64 -8.26
N LYS A 22 10.63 -7.40 -7.09
CA LYS A 22 11.27 -8.45 -6.26
C LYS A 22 10.26 -9.51 -5.84
N THR A 23 9.07 -9.10 -5.51
CA THR A 23 8.01 -9.96 -4.98
C THR A 23 7.54 -10.98 -6.00
N TYR A 24 7.45 -10.62 -7.29
CA TYR A 24 7.12 -11.60 -8.34
C TYR A 24 8.09 -12.78 -8.41
N GLY A 25 9.38 -12.58 -8.07
CA GLY A 25 10.35 -13.65 -7.93
C GLY A 25 10.20 -14.52 -6.68
N MET A 26 9.34 -14.15 -5.74
CA MET A 26 9.11 -14.83 -4.45
C MET A 26 7.76 -15.54 -4.37
N ILE A 27 6.89 -15.35 -5.35
CA ILE A 27 5.57 -15.99 -5.40
C ILE A 27 5.75 -17.51 -5.52
N PRO A 28 4.89 -18.32 -4.85
CA PRO A 28 4.92 -19.76 -4.98
C PRO A 28 4.81 -20.23 -6.43
N HIS A 29 5.69 -21.14 -6.81
CA HIS A 29 5.71 -21.69 -8.17
C HIS A 29 4.41 -22.42 -8.49
N ARG A 30 3.83 -22.13 -9.66
CA ARG A 30 2.68 -22.82 -10.22
C ARG A 30 3.10 -23.68 -11.41
N ASN A 31 2.75 -24.96 -11.41
CA ASN A 31 3.08 -25.86 -12.49
C ASN A 31 2.52 -25.38 -13.83
N GLY A 32 3.39 -25.19 -14.81
CA GLY A 32 3.00 -24.75 -16.16
C GLY A 32 2.73 -23.24 -16.28
N VAL A 33 3.05 -22.44 -15.26
CA VAL A 33 2.90 -20.96 -15.28
C VAL A 33 4.28 -20.32 -15.09
N ASP A 34 4.63 -19.43 -16.00
CA ASP A 34 5.79 -18.53 -15.87
C ASP A 34 5.30 -17.11 -15.63
N ILE A 35 6.09 -16.32 -14.90
CA ILE A 35 5.88 -14.89 -14.71
C ILE A 35 7.05 -14.16 -15.35
N GLU A 36 6.77 -13.23 -16.24
CA GLU A 36 7.78 -12.43 -16.92
C GLU A 36 7.54 -10.94 -16.62
N LEU A 37 8.56 -10.24 -16.11
CA LEU A 37 8.57 -8.79 -16.05
C LEU A 37 8.86 -8.25 -17.46
N ALA A 38 7.81 -8.06 -18.25
CA ALA A 38 7.88 -7.86 -19.69
C ALA A 38 8.18 -6.42 -20.10
N GLY A 39 7.80 -5.46 -19.26
CA GLY A 39 8.02 -4.05 -19.59
C GLY A 39 8.07 -3.14 -18.38
N VAL A 40 8.84 -2.05 -18.52
CA VAL A 40 8.89 -0.96 -17.54
C VAL A 40 8.86 0.39 -18.24
N VAL A 41 8.16 1.34 -17.61
CA VAL A 41 8.16 2.76 -17.98
C VAL A 41 8.50 3.62 -16.78
N SER A 42 9.27 4.69 -17.00
CA SER A 42 9.62 5.68 -15.98
C SER A 42 9.74 7.05 -16.61
N GLY A 43 9.42 8.10 -15.84
CA GLY A 43 9.61 9.49 -16.26
C GLY A 43 11.07 9.89 -16.54
N ARG A 44 12.04 9.01 -16.23
CA ARG A 44 13.45 9.18 -16.56
C ARG A 44 13.99 7.87 -17.11
N ARG A 45 14.46 7.91 -18.36
CA ARG A 45 15.04 6.76 -19.07
C ARG A 45 16.13 6.05 -18.27
N GLU A 46 17.07 6.80 -17.69
CA GLU A 46 18.16 6.26 -16.89
C GLU A 46 17.66 5.42 -15.70
N ASN A 47 16.56 5.84 -15.04
CA ASN A 47 15.98 5.07 -13.95
C ASN A 47 15.36 3.77 -14.44
N ALA A 48 14.70 3.79 -15.62
CA ALA A 48 14.14 2.59 -16.23
C ALA A 48 15.24 1.59 -16.61
N GLU A 49 16.37 2.07 -17.14
CA GLU A 49 17.54 1.23 -17.50
C GLU A 49 18.14 0.54 -16.27
N LYS A 50 18.36 1.30 -15.19
CA LYS A 50 18.85 0.74 -13.91
C LYS A 50 17.87 -0.29 -13.32
N PHE A 51 16.59 0.02 -13.36
CA PHE A 51 15.54 -0.86 -12.86
C PHE A 51 15.46 -2.15 -13.68
N ALA A 52 15.44 -2.05 -15.01
CA ALA A 52 15.37 -3.18 -15.91
C ALA A 52 16.57 -4.13 -15.71
N ALA A 53 17.78 -3.56 -15.59
CA ALA A 53 19.00 -4.35 -15.32
C ALA A 53 18.94 -5.04 -13.94
N SER A 54 18.39 -4.39 -12.91
CA SER A 54 18.32 -4.95 -11.55
C SER A 54 17.28 -6.06 -11.39
N HIS A 55 16.21 -6.04 -12.19
CA HIS A 55 15.07 -6.93 -12.08
C HIS A 55 14.86 -7.85 -13.30
N ASN A 56 15.78 -7.84 -14.26
CA ASN A 56 15.67 -8.61 -15.51
C ASN A 56 14.38 -8.32 -16.28
N VAL A 57 13.99 -7.03 -16.39
CA VAL A 57 12.83 -6.63 -17.18
C VAL A 57 13.18 -6.70 -18.66
N SER A 58 12.30 -7.32 -19.46
CA SER A 58 12.58 -7.65 -20.86
C SER A 58 12.68 -6.42 -21.78
N ALA A 59 11.90 -5.34 -21.51
CA ALA A 59 11.88 -4.16 -22.35
C ALA A 59 11.62 -2.86 -21.57
N ILE A 60 12.11 -1.75 -22.12
CA ILE A 60 11.94 -0.39 -21.58
C ILE A 60 11.18 0.45 -22.59
N PHE A 61 10.19 1.19 -22.13
CA PHE A 61 9.30 1.99 -22.98
C PHE A 61 9.38 3.48 -22.63
N GLU A 62 9.07 4.34 -23.60
CA GLU A 62 9.05 5.80 -23.42
C GLU A 62 7.72 6.28 -22.84
N SER A 63 6.64 5.52 -23.06
CA SER A 63 5.30 5.84 -22.52
C SER A 63 4.55 4.59 -22.09
N HIS A 64 3.58 4.79 -21.20
CA HIS A 64 2.69 3.73 -20.75
C HIS A 64 1.85 3.17 -21.91
N ALA A 65 1.28 4.05 -22.74
CA ALA A 65 0.51 3.64 -23.90
C ALA A 65 1.30 2.77 -24.89
N GLU A 66 2.57 3.11 -25.13
CA GLU A 66 3.48 2.29 -25.95
C GLU A 66 3.69 0.90 -25.32
N MET A 67 3.98 0.87 -24.02
CA MET A 67 4.17 -0.37 -23.28
C MET A 67 2.94 -1.27 -23.36
N LEU A 68 1.74 -0.73 -23.14
CA LEU A 68 0.49 -1.47 -23.22
C LEU A 68 0.25 -2.03 -24.63
N ALA A 69 0.51 -1.24 -25.68
CA ALA A 69 0.31 -1.64 -27.06
C ALA A 69 1.25 -2.77 -27.50
N VAL A 70 2.52 -2.75 -27.04
CA VAL A 70 3.55 -3.72 -27.41
C VAL A 70 3.50 -4.96 -26.56
N VAL A 71 3.50 -4.81 -25.23
CA VAL A 71 3.55 -5.92 -24.25
C VAL A 71 2.21 -6.64 -24.18
N ARG A 72 1.09 -5.91 -24.22
CA ARG A 72 -0.25 -6.43 -23.92
C ARG A 72 -0.27 -7.21 -22.61
N PRO A 73 0.06 -6.58 -21.50
CA PRO A 73 0.30 -7.27 -20.24
C PRO A 73 -0.97 -7.96 -19.72
N THR A 74 -0.78 -9.09 -19.04
CA THR A 74 -1.84 -9.74 -18.25
C THR A 74 -2.08 -8.98 -16.95
N ILE A 75 -0.98 -8.45 -16.36
CA ILE A 75 -1.01 -7.65 -15.13
C ILE A 75 -0.25 -6.35 -15.38
N ASP A 76 -0.86 -5.22 -15.05
CA ASP A 76 -0.21 -3.91 -15.07
C ASP A 76 -0.12 -3.34 -13.64
N ASN A 77 1.11 -3.10 -13.17
CA ASN A 77 1.36 -2.55 -11.84
C ASN A 77 1.61 -1.04 -11.93
N ILE A 78 0.71 -0.26 -11.34
CA ILE A 78 0.79 1.19 -11.31
C ILE A 78 1.45 1.63 -10.01
N CYS A 79 2.78 1.75 -10.04
CA CYS A 79 3.68 2.08 -8.91
C CYS A 79 4.39 3.42 -9.11
N CYS A 80 3.83 4.31 -9.92
CA CYS A 80 4.39 5.61 -10.26
C CYS A 80 4.08 6.68 -9.20
N ALA A 81 4.21 7.96 -9.54
CA ALA A 81 3.82 9.03 -8.64
C ALA A 81 2.30 9.16 -8.56
N ASN A 82 1.77 9.49 -7.36
CA ASN A 82 0.34 9.48 -7.05
C ASN A 82 -0.54 10.25 -8.05
N PHE A 83 -0.04 11.34 -8.63
CA PHE A 83 -0.79 12.13 -9.61
C PHE A 83 -1.06 11.36 -10.92
N ALA A 84 -0.26 10.34 -11.24
CA ALA A 84 -0.41 9.54 -12.46
C ALA A 84 -1.23 8.25 -12.23
N HIS A 85 -1.61 7.92 -11.01
CA HIS A 85 -2.36 6.71 -10.68
C HIS A 85 -3.69 6.63 -11.46
N GLY A 86 -4.54 7.65 -11.34
CA GLY A 86 -5.83 7.68 -12.04
C GLY A 86 -5.69 7.61 -13.57
N PRO A 87 -4.90 8.49 -14.21
CA PRO A 87 -4.70 8.44 -15.67
C PRO A 87 -4.20 7.08 -16.17
N TYR A 88 -3.20 6.50 -15.53
CA TYR A 88 -2.64 5.21 -15.95
C TYR A 88 -3.60 4.04 -15.70
N THR A 89 -4.39 4.09 -14.61
CA THR A 89 -5.45 3.10 -14.38
C THR A 89 -6.48 3.10 -15.50
N MET A 90 -6.94 4.28 -15.91
CA MET A 90 -7.89 4.39 -17.03
C MET A 90 -7.27 3.94 -18.36
N GLU A 91 -6.02 4.30 -18.62
CA GLU A 91 -5.29 3.91 -19.83
C GLU A 91 -5.11 2.38 -19.92
N ALA A 92 -4.74 1.72 -18.80
CA ALA A 92 -4.65 0.26 -18.70
C ALA A 92 -6.01 -0.42 -18.93
N ALA A 93 -7.07 0.10 -18.32
CA ALA A 93 -8.44 -0.42 -18.51
C ALA A 93 -8.90 -0.27 -19.97
N GLN A 94 -8.69 0.89 -20.58
CA GLN A 94 -9.01 1.14 -21.99
C GLN A 94 -8.22 0.25 -22.95
N ALA A 95 -7.00 -0.15 -22.57
CA ALA A 95 -6.20 -1.14 -23.29
C ALA A 95 -6.65 -2.60 -23.01
N SER A 96 -7.72 -2.79 -22.22
CA SER A 96 -8.27 -4.09 -21.84
C SER A 96 -7.28 -4.98 -21.08
N VAL A 97 -6.46 -4.39 -20.21
CA VAL A 97 -5.58 -5.14 -19.31
C VAL A 97 -6.43 -5.95 -18.34
N PRO A 98 -6.26 -7.28 -18.24
CA PRO A 98 -7.11 -8.12 -17.40
C PRO A 98 -7.05 -7.79 -15.92
N VAL A 99 -5.85 -7.52 -15.39
CA VAL A 99 -5.61 -7.23 -13.97
C VAL A 99 -4.78 -5.96 -13.83
N ILE A 100 -5.29 -5.01 -13.09
CA ILE A 100 -4.61 -3.75 -12.77
C ILE A 100 -4.34 -3.73 -11.28
N VAL A 101 -3.06 -3.66 -10.89
CA VAL A 101 -2.63 -3.48 -9.50
C VAL A 101 -2.31 -2.01 -9.30
N LEU A 102 -3.09 -1.34 -8.46
CA LEU A 102 -3.01 0.10 -8.26
C LEU A 102 -2.47 0.44 -6.88
N GLU A 103 -1.28 1.04 -6.86
CA GLU A 103 -0.69 1.56 -5.61
C GLU A 103 -1.56 2.65 -4.98
N LYS A 104 -1.48 2.70 -3.65
CA LYS A 104 -2.15 3.73 -2.86
C LYS A 104 -1.43 5.09 -2.97
N PRO A 105 -2.16 6.19 -2.88
CA PRO A 105 -3.62 6.33 -2.96
C PRO A 105 -4.12 6.16 -4.41
N PRO A 106 -5.39 5.78 -4.61
CA PRO A 106 -5.89 5.47 -5.97
C PRO A 106 -5.93 6.70 -6.86
N VAL A 107 -6.21 7.87 -6.30
CA VAL A 107 -6.20 9.17 -6.99
C VAL A 107 -5.78 10.28 -6.03
N ILE A 108 -5.35 11.40 -6.58
CA ILE A 108 -5.25 12.68 -5.86
C ILE A 108 -6.21 13.68 -6.50
N TRP A 109 -6.37 14.85 -5.88
CA TRP A 109 -7.24 15.88 -6.44
C TRP A 109 -6.78 16.29 -7.85
N PRO A 110 -7.62 16.14 -8.89
CA PRO A 110 -7.21 16.37 -10.30
C PRO A 110 -6.83 17.82 -10.58
N GLY A 111 -7.36 18.78 -9.81
CA GLY A 111 -7.02 20.19 -9.94
C GLY A 111 -5.56 20.53 -9.67
N TYR A 112 -4.80 19.66 -9.04
CA TYR A 112 -3.35 19.85 -8.88
C TYR A 112 -2.60 19.84 -10.21
N ALA A 113 -2.95 18.93 -11.12
CA ALA A 113 -2.36 18.86 -12.45
C ALA A 113 -2.63 20.11 -13.29
N GLU A 114 -3.72 20.81 -13.00
CA GLU A 114 -4.15 22.04 -13.68
C GLU A 114 -3.66 23.32 -12.96
N GLY A 115 -2.88 23.20 -11.89
CA GLY A 115 -2.42 24.33 -11.07
C GLY A 115 -3.58 25.09 -10.38
N ARG A 116 -4.74 24.44 -10.21
CA ARG A 116 -5.91 25.06 -9.56
C ARG A 116 -5.77 25.11 -8.05
N THR A 117 -6.44 26.09 -7.45
CA THR A 117 -6.68 26.16 -6.01
C THR A 117 -8.18 25.97 -5.72
N ALA A 118 -8.49 25.34 -4.60
CA ALA A 118 -9.88 25.17 -4.16
C ALA A 118 -9.93 24.95 -2.65
N ASP A 119 -11.09 25.23 -2.06
CA ASP A 119 -11.37 24.87 -0.68
C ASP A 119 -11.48 23.34 -0.49
N ALA A 120 -11.45 22.88 0.76
CA ALA A 120 -11.46 21.47 1.08
C ALA A 120 -12.72 20.73 0.59
N ALA A 121 -13.89 21.40 0.64
CA ALA A 121 -15.14 20.81 0.21
C ALA A 121 -15.19 20.56 -1.29
N LYS A 122 -14.67 21.52 -2.08
CA LYS A 122 -14.53 21.39 -3.53
C LYS A 122 -13.51 20.32 -3.88
N LYS A 123 -12.33 20.33 -3.24
CA LYS A 123 -11.31 19.29 -3.44
C LYS A 123 -11.86 17.90 -3.18
N LYS A 124 -12.56 17.70 -2.05
CA LYS A 124 -13.21 16.43 -1.71
C LYS A 124 -14.18 15.98 -2.80
N ARG A 125 -15.10 16.86 -3.21
CA ARG A 125 -16.10 16.52 -4.22
C ARG A 125 -15.47 16.12 -5.55
N GLU A 126 -14.59 16.97 -6.09
CA GLU A 126 -13.91 16.69 -7.36
C GLU A 126 -13.02 15.43 -7.30
N SER A 127 -12.39 15.14 -6.16
CA SER A 127 -11.61 13.90 -5.99
C SER A 127 -12.52 12.67 -5.98
N MET A 128 -13.68 12.76 -5.34
CA MET A 128 -14.66 11.65 -5.33
C MET A 128 -15.28 11.41 -6.71
N ASP A 129 -15.61 12.48 -7.43
CA ASP A 129 -16.12 12.39 -8.80
C ASP A 129 -15.08 11.74 -9.71
N TYR A 130 -13.83 12.16 -9.62
CA TYR A 130 -12.72 11.58 -10.39
C TYR A 130 -12.43 10.12 -10.02
N LEU A 131 -12.47 9.77 -8.75
CA LEU A 131 -12.32 8.36 -8.32
C LEU A 131 -13.44 7.49 -8.89
N THR A 132 -14.66 8.01 -8.90
CA THR A 132 -15.81 7.31 -9.48
C THR A 132 -15.62 7.11 -10.99
N GLU A 133 -15.17 8.15 -11.70
CA GLU A 133 -14.83 8.04 -13.13
C GLU A 133 -13.79 6.94 -13.40
N VAL A 134 -12.69 6.92 -12.63
CA VAL A 134 -11.64 5.89 -12.77
C VAL A 134 -12.23 4.48 -12.57
N PHE A 135 -13.05 4.29 -11.54
CA PHE A 135 -13.65 2.98 -11.26
C PHE A 135 -14.69 2.58 -12.30
N ASP A 136 -15.46 3.53 -12.83
CA ASP A 136 -16.41 3.27 -13.89
C ASP A 136 -15.71 2.81 -15.18
N VAL A 137 -14.62 3.46 -15.56
CA VAL A 137 -13.80 3.05 -16.73
C VAL A 137 -13.25 1.63 -16.55
N VAL A 138 -12.73 1.30 -15.36
CA VAL A 138 -12.23 -0.06 -15.05
C VAL A 138 -13.34 -1.10 -15.12
N ARG A 139 -14.50 -0.80 -14.50
CA ARG A 139 -15.67 -1.70 -14.51
C ARG A 139 -16.18 -1.94 -15.93
N ASP A 140 -16.33 -0.87 -16.71
CA ASP A 140 -16.90 -0.92 -18.06
C ASP A 140 -15.95 -1.65 -19.03
N ALA A 141 -14.65 -1.62 -18.79
CA ALA A 141 -13.65 -2.42 -19.50
C ALA A 141 -13.63 -3.90 -19.09
N GLY A 142 -14.25 -4.25 -17.96
CA GLY A 142 -14.21 -5.62 -17.40
C GLY A 142 -12.86 -6.01 -16.78
N SER A 143 -11.99 -5.03 -16.52
CA SER A 143 -10.71 -5.25 -15.85
C SER A 143 -10.92 -5.52 -14.33
N LYS A 144 -10.09 -6.36 -13.74
CA LYS A 144 -10.04 -6.54 -12.29
C LYS A 144 -9.06 -5.52 -11.70
N LEU A 145 -9.53 -4.70 -10.77
CA LEU A 145 -8.69 -3.73 -10.04
C LEU A 145 -8.36 -4.26 -8.66
N LEU A 146 -7.08 -4.46 -8.40
CA LEU A 146 -6.54 -4.76 -7.08
C LEU A 146 -5.91 -3.50 -6.49
N TYR A 147 -6.44 -3.06 -5.37
CA TYR A 147 -5.88 -1.93 -4.63
C TYR A 147 -4.74 -2.43 -3.75
N ALA A 148 -3.53 -1.96 -4.02
CA ALA A 148 -2.30 -2.37 -3.34
C ALA A 148 -2.24 -1.75 -1.93
N GLU A 149 -2.88 -2.43 -0.97
CA GLU A 149 -2.85 -2.12 0.46
C GLU A 149 -2.28 -3.33 1.20
N ASP A 150 -0.98 -3.34 1.37
CA ASP A 150 -0.20 -4.44 1.92
C ASP A 150 -0.63 -4.88 3.34
N PHE A 151 -1.18 -3.95 4.16
CA PHE A 151 -1.65 -4.27 5.52
C PHE A 151 -2.81 -5.29 5.53
N VAL A 152 -3.61 -5.35 4.49
CA VAL A 152 -4.68 -6.36 4.34
C VAL A 152 -4.11 -7.77 4.16
N TYR A 153 -2.89 -7.86 3.65
CA TYR A 153 -2.19 -9.11 3.34
C TYR A 153 -1.17 -9.55 4.41
N PHE A 154 -1.07 -8.86 5.54
CA PHE A 154 -0.22 -9.31 6.64
C PHE A 154 -0.61 -10.73 7.08
N ASP A 155 0.38 -11.58 7.35
CA ASP A 155 0.13 -12.97 7.77
C ASP A 155 -0.87 -13.07 8.94
N GLY A 156 -0.74 -12.18 9.94
CA GLY A 156 -1.67 -12.13 11.05
C GLY A 156 -3.09 -11.71 10.67
N MET A 157 -3.28 -10.98 9.57
CA MET A 157 -4.60 -10.59 9.09
C MET A 157 -5.40 -11.82 8.60
N LYS A 158 -4.73 -12.74 7.91
CA LYS A 158 -5.33 -14.03 7.53
C LYS A 158 -5.82 -14.79 8.75
N GLY A 159 -5.00 -14.84 9.81
CA GLY A 159 -5.39 -15.48 11.09
C GLY A 159 -6.63 -14.84 11.72
N ILE A 160 -6.78 -13.52 11.67
CA ILE A 160 -7.99 -12.83 12.15
C ILE A 160 -9.21 -13.23 11.31
N VAL A 161 -9.10 -13.27 9.99
CA VAL A 161 -10.20 -13.67 9.10
C VAL A 161 -10.63 -15.11 9.37
N GLU A 162 -9.68 -16.03 9.56
CA GLU A 162 -9.96 -17.43 9.92
C GLU A 162 -10.69 -17.52 11.27
N LEU A 163 -10.24 -16.77 12.29
CA LEU A 163 -10.88 -16.72 13.61
C LEU A 163 -12.31 -16.14 13.52
N LEU A 164 -12.54 -15.09 12.76
CA LEU A 164 -13.87 -14.52 12.55
C LEU A 164 -14.78 -15.54 11.86
N THR A 165 -14.26 -16.25 10.85
CA THR A 165 -15.00 -17.28 10.12
C THR A 165 -15.42 -18.43 11.04
N GLU A 166 -14.54 -18.90 11.92
CA GLU A 166 -14.88 -19.95 12.89
C GLU A 166 -15.88 -19.45 13.96
N ALA A 167 -15.68 -18.22 14.46
CA ALA A 167 -16.56 -17.63 15.47
C ALA A 167 -18.00 -17.45 14.98
N GLN A 168 -18.20 -17.14 13.70
CA GLN A 168 -19.55 -17.03 13.11
C GLN A 168 -20.37 -18.34 13.24
N LYS A 169 -19.72 -19.50 13.21
CA LYS A 169 -20.37 -20.80 13.40
C LYS A 169 -21.02 -20.94 14.80
N THR A 170 -20.59 -20.14 15.76
CA THR A 170 -21.09 -20.12 17.14
C THR A 170 -21.92 -18.88 17.47
N GLY A 171 -22.24 -18.07 16.45
CA GLY A 171 -22.97 -16.80 16.62
C GLY A 171 -22.12 -15.67 17.24
N LYS A 172 -20.82 -15.80 17.18
CA LYS A 172 -19.82 -14.80 17.56
C LYS A 172 -19.12 -14.21 16.34
N GLY A 173 -18.15 -13.30 16.54
CA GLY A 173 -17.34 -12.75 15.47
C GLY A 173 -17.69 -11.31 15.11
N LYS A 174 -18.25 -10.54 16.07
CA LYS A 174 -18.42 -9.09 15.91
C LYS A 174 -17.14 -8.36 16.23
N VAL A 175 -16.67 -7.55 15.28
CA VAL A 175 -15.54 -6.63 15.49
C VAL A 175 -16.07 -5.36 16.15
N LEU A 176 -15.70 -5.16 17.41
CA LEU A 176 -16.24 -4.08 18.26
C LEU A 176 -15.40 -2.81 18.16
N TYR A 177 -14.07 -2.98 18.17
CA TYR A 177 -13.12 -1.88 18.14
C TYR A 177 -11.85 -2.28 17.41
N GLN A 178 -11.31 -1.34 16.63
CA GLN A 178 -10.07 -1.53 15.90
C GLN A 178 -9.16 -0.32 16.13
N ARG A 179 -7.86 -0.56 16.22
CA ARG A 179 -6.85 0.50 16.32
C ARG A 179 -5.65 0.15 15.47
N GLY A 180 -5.17 1.12 14.67
CA GLY A 180 -4.00 0.90 13.83
C GLY A 180 -3.05 2.09 13.79
N VAL A 181 -1.77 1.81 13.63
CA VAL A 181 -0.70 2.80 13.50
C VAL A 181 0.21 2.43 12.33
N CYS A 182 0.49 3.43 11.48
CA CYS A 182 1.59 3.40 10.52
C CYS A 182 2.49 4.60 10.78
N ALA A 183 3.69 4.35 11.30
CA ALA A 183 4.62 5.40 11.70
C ALA A 183 6.00 5.23 11.06
N HIS A 184 6.56 6.33 10.59
CA HIS A 184 7.88 6.39 9.95
C HIS A 184 8.76 7.46 10.61
N GLN A 185 10.04 7.48 10.25
CA GLN A 185 11.00 8.51 10.65
C GLN A 185 11.05 9.67 9.63
N GLY A 186 10.00 9.86 8.85
CA GLY A 186 9.93 10.78 7.72
C GLY A 186 10.01 10.06 6.38
N SER A 187 9.65 10.75 5.32
CA SER A 187 9.70 10.23 3.95
C SER A 187 11.03 10.56 3.29
N HIS A 188 11.64 9.56 2.63
CA HIS A 188 12.88 9.75 1.88
C HIS A 188 12.69 10.60 0.61
N ALA A 189 11.56 10.42 -0.09
CA ALA A 189 11.31 11.07 -1.35
C ALA A 189 10.84 12.54 -1.17
N PRO A 190 11.52 13.52 -1.77
CA PRO A 190 11.09 14.92 -1.71
C PRO A 190 9.67 15.18 -2.24
N ALA A 191 9.21 14.34 -3.17
CA ALA A 191 7.88 14.44 -3.74
C ALA A 191 6.75 14.31 -2.70
N TYR A 192 6.99 13.67 -1.56
CA TYR A 192 5.99 13.56 -0.49
C TYR A 192 5.68 14.88 0.20
N ASP A 193 6.58 15.86 0.17
CA ASP A 193 6.33 17.20 0.68
C ASP A 193 5.71 18.16 -0.38
N THR A 194 5.26 17.61 -1.50
CA THR A 194 4.66 18.38 -2.59
C THR A 194 3.22 17.93 -2.78
N PRO A 195 2.21 18.66 -2.28
CA PRO A 195 0.79 18.25 -2.35
C PRO A 195 0.33 17.89 -3.77
N GLU A 196 0.86 18.59 -4.79
CA GLU A 196 0.55 18.33 -6.20
C GLU A 196 1.06 16.98 -6.70
N LYS A 197 2.00 16.36 -5.99
CA LYS A 197 2.56 15.04 -6.33
C LYS A 197 2.07 13.94 -5.40
N SER A 198 1.95 14.24 -4.10
CA SER A 198 1.61 13.28 -3.06
C SER A 198 0.12 13.20 -2.76
N GLY A 199 -0.63 14.27 -3.03
CA GLY A 199 -2.03 14.41 -2.63
C GLY A 199 -2.24 14.89 -1.19
N GLY A 200 -1.25 14.72 -0.31
CA GLY A 200 -1.29 15.07 1.11
C GLY A 200 -0.14 14.49 1.90
N GLY A 201 -0.13 14.69 3.21
CA GLY A 201 0.91 14.24 4.14
C GLY A 201 0.62 12.89 4.80
N ALA A 202 0.92 12.81 6.09
CA ALA A 202 0.84 11.57 6.86
C ALA A 202 -0.59 11.03 6.99
N LEU A 203 -1.60 11.90 7.11
CA LEU A 203 -2.99 11.46 7.11
C LEU A 203 -3.35 10.69 5.83
N PHE A 204 -2.87 11.16 4.69
CA PHE A 204 -3.21 10.60 3.39
C PHE A 204 -2.32 9.41 2.99
N ASN A 205 -1.02 9.50 3.28
CA ASN A 205 -0.02 8.53 2.80
C ASN A 205 0.41 7.48 3.83
N LYS A 206 0.02 7.64 5.11
CA LYS A 206 0.34 6.70 6.19
C LYS A 206 -0.92 6.14 6.84
N ALA A 207 -1.89 7.00 7.22
CA ALA A 207 -3.10 6.51 7.89
C ALA A 207 -3.99 5.67 6.95
N CYS A 208 -3.81 5.73 5.63
CA CYS A 208 -4.47 4.83 4.68
C CYS A 208 -4.13 3.36 4.95
N HIS A 209 -2.89 3.04 5.35
CA HIS A 209 -2.47 1.67 5.62
C HIS A 209 -3.27 1.01 6.76
N PRO A 210 -3.33 1.53 8.00
CA PRO A 210 -4.18 0.92 9.02
C PRO A 210 -5.68 1.12 8.77
N LEU A 211 -6.09 2.05 7.92
CA LEU A 211 -7.49 2.19 7.50
C LEU A 211 -7.94 1.03 6.61
N GLY A 212 -7.07 0.56 5.71
CA GLY A 212 -7.35 -0.57 4.82
C GLY A 212 -7.87 -1.81 5.57
N PRO A 213 -7.10 -2.40 6.51
CA PRO A 213 -7.56 -3.53 7.31
C PRO A 213 -8.79 -3.25 8.15
N ALA A 214 -8.96 -2.01 8.66
CA ALA A 214 -10.15 -1.66 9.43
C ALA A 214 -11.43 -1.76 8.57
N LEU A 215 -11.40 -1.26 7.35
CA LEU A 215 -12.50 -1.38 6.39
C LEU A 215 -12.69 -2.83 5.93
N PHE A 216 -11.59 -3.53 5.64
CA PHE A 216 -11.60 -4.92 5.18
C PHE A 216 -12.24 -5.86 6.21
N LEU A 217 -11.88 -5.78 7.50
CA LEU A 217 -12.45 -6.64 8.52
C LEU A 217 -13.95 -6.40 8.72
N LYS A 218 -14.43 -5.16 8.60
CA LYS A 218 -15.88 -4.85 8.64
C LYS A 218 -16.60 -5.35 7.38
N GLN A 219 -15.93 -5.39 6.24
CA GLN A 219 -16.45 -6.04 5.04
C GLN A 219 -16.57 -7.56 5.26
N VAL A 220 -15.52 -8.21 5.75
CA VAL A 220 -15.50 -9.67 6.03
C VAL A 220 -16.59 -10.02 7.04
N GLU A 221 -16.64 -9.34 8.19
CA GLU A 221 -17.66 -9.56 9.21
C GLU A 221 -19.08 -9.48 8.63
N GLY A 222 -19.36 -8.40 7.91
CA GLY A 222 -20.68 -8.17 7.34
C GLY A 222 -21.08 -9.23 6.30
N VAL A 223 -20.14 -9.63 5.44
CA VAL A 223 -20.37 -10.68 4.45
C VAL A 223 -20.61 -12.03 5.11
N LEU A 224 -19.81 -12.40 6.12
CA LEU A 224 -19.98 -13.64 6.87
C LEU A 224 -21.31 -13.69 7.64
N ALA A 225 -21.71 -12.57 8.26
CA ALA A 225 -22.90 -12.51 9.09
C ALA A 225 -24.20 -12.33 8.28
N ASN A 226 -24.17 -11.52 7.22
CA ASN A 226 -25.39 -11.02 6.56
C ASN A 226 -25.31 -10.99 5.03
N GLY A 227 -24.24 -11.49 4.43
CA GLY A 227 -24.02 -11.52 2.97
C GLY A 227 -23.70 -10.13 2.35
N LYS A 228 -23.45 -9.11 3.15
CA LYS A 228 -23.10 -7.75 2.68
C LYS A 228 -22.17 -7.04 3.65
N PRO A 229 -21.25 -6.15 3.14
CA PRO A 229 -20.31 -5.43 3.99
C PRO A 229 -21.01 -4.50 4.99
N ILE A 230 -20.42 -4.32 6.17
CA ILE A 230 -20.74 -3.25 7.12
C ILE A 230 -19.96 -2.01 6.68
N ARG A 231 -20.67 -0.91 6.43
CA ARG A 231 -20.09 0.28 5.83
C ARG A 231 -19.75 1.37 6.85
N PRO A 232 -18.76 2.22 6.59
CA PRO A 232 -18.54 3.41 7.39
C PRO A 232 -19.67 4.41 7.16
N VAL A 233 -20.13 5.08 8.24
CA VAL A 233 -21.20 6.10 8.19
C VAL A 233 -20.71 7.48 8.55
N SER A 234 -19.62 7.58 9.33
CA SER A 234 -19.00 8.87 9.62
C SER A 234 -17.51 8.75 9.87
N VAL A 235 -16.80 9.85 9.64
CA VAL A 235 -15.36 9.96 9.93
C VAL A 235 -15.07 11.33 10.55
N SER A 236 -14.22 11.34 11.58
CA SER A 236 -13.58 12.55 12.09
C SER A 236 -12.07 12.41 11.96
N ALA A 237 -11.40 13.49 11.59
CA ALA A 237 -9.96 13.46 11.36
C ALA A 237 -9.27 14.74 11.85
N ALA A 238 -7.97 14.62 12.17
CA ALA A 238 -7.08 15.74 12.40
C ALA A 238 -5.75 15.49 11.67
N ALA A 239 -5.24 16.55 11.05
CA ALA A 239 -3.93 16.57 10.39
C ALA A 239 -3.11 17.75 10.92
N LEU A 240 -1.86 17.52 11.29
CA LEU A 240 -0.99 18.49 11.95
C LEU A 240 0.42 18.48 11.33
N GLN A 241 1.10 19.63 11.38
CA GLN A 241 2.52 19.78 11.08
C GLN A 241 3.28 19.95 12.40
N VAL A 242 3.56 18.84 13.09
CA VAL A 242 4.16 18.86 14.43
C VAL A 242 5.61 19.33 14.37
N LEU A 243 6.45 18.73 13.51
CA LEU A 243 7.88 19.00 13.45
C LEU A 243 8.19 20.41 12.93
N LYS A 244 7.41 20.94 12.02
CA LYS A 244 7.59 22.29 11.48
C LYS A 244 7.54 23.39 12.54
N HIS A 245 6.78 23.15 13.61
CA HIS A 245 6.60 24.10 14.70
C HIS A 245 7.60 23.89 15.85
N GLN A 246 8.51 22.91 15.73
CA GLN A 246 9.58 22.70 16.69
C GLN A 246 10.84 23.40 16.21
N SER A 247 11.33 24.36 16.96
CA SER A 247 12.38 25.30 16.53
C SER A 247 13.80 24.72 16.49
N GLU A 248 14.09 23.65 17.27
CA GLU A 248 15.43 23.07 17.36
C GLU A 248 15.34 21.56 17.73
N GLY A 249 16.34 20.76 17.35
CA GLY A 249 16.50 19.40 17.82
C GLY A 249 15.80 18.31 17.00
N THR A 250 15.43 18.58 15.75
CA THR A 250 14.75 17.61 14.87
C THR A 250 15.70 16.87 13.91
N GLY A 251 17.03 16.90 14.17
CA GLY A 251 18.06 16.33 13.30
C GLY A 251 17.98 14.80 13.09
N GLU A 252 17.23 14.09 13.94
CA GLU A 252 17.03 12.64 13.84
C GLU A 252 15.98 12.23 12.80
N PHE A 253 15.24 13.17 12.23
CA PHE A 253 14.23 12.88 11.20
C PHE A 253 14.80 13.03 9.80
N PHE A 254 14.45 12.11 8.90
CA PHE A 254 14.90 12.17 7.50
C PHE A 254 14.42 13.42 6.78
N ARG A 255 13.24 13.93 7.13
CA ARG A 255 12.65 15.11 6.53
C ARG A 255 11.62 15.74 7.45
N ILE A 256 11.66 17.05 7.56
CA ILE A 256 10.60 17.86 8.16
C ILE A 256 9.71 18.36 7.04
N MET A 257 8.44 17.95 7.06
CA MET A 257 7.45 18.36 6.08
C MET A 257 7.12 19.85 6.22
N GLN A 258 7.22 20.60 5.12
CA GLN A 258 6.96 22.03 5.09
C GLN A 258 5.58 22.36 4.55
N ASN A 259 5.04 21.54 3.64
CA ASN A 259 3.85 21.84 2.85
C ASN A 259 2.69 20.86 3.12
N VAL A 260 2.96 19.75 3.80
CA VAL A 260 1.96 18.74 4.16
C VAL A 260 2.05 18.38 5.65
N ASP A 261 1.04 17.70 6.16
CA ASP A 261 1.00 17.17 7.52
C ASP A 261 2.04 16.05 7.73
N ASP A 262 2.65 16.01 8.91
CA ASP A 262 3.54 14.93 9.38
C ASP A 262 2.87 14.05 10.46
N PHE A 263 1.65 14.42 10.87
CA PHE A 263 0.80 13.64 11.77
C PHE A 263 -0.65 13.70 11.29
N GLY A 264 -1.29 12.53 11.21
CA GLY A 264 -2.70 12.39 10.90
C GLY A 264 -3.35 11.32 11.77
N ARG A 265 -4.57 11.61 12.24
CA ARG A 265 -5.42 10.61 12.89
C ARG A 265 -6.83 10.70 12.37
N LEU A 266 -7.53 9.58 12.38
CA LEU A 266 -8.95 9.54 12.10
C LEU A 266 -9.67 8.50 12.94
N THR A 267 -10.96 8.75 13.22
CA THR A 267 -11.89 7.83 13.84
C THR A 267 -13.03 7.58 12.86
N VAL A 268 -13.26 6.31 12.54
CA VAL A 268 -14.36 5.86 11.67
C VAL A 268 -15.44 5.23 12.53
N VAL A 269 -16.70 5.61 12.30
CA VAL A 269 -17.89 4.95 12.88
C VAL A 269 -18.57 4.15 11.77
N PHE A 270 -18.92 2.90 12.06
CA PHE A 270 -19.62 2.00 11.15
C PHE A 270 -21.13 1.96 11.38
N GLU A 271 -21.89 1.39 10.43
CA GLU A 271 -23.36 1.26 10.49
C GLU A 271 -23.86 0.61 11.78
N ASP A 272 -23.11 -0.33 12.32
CA ASP A 272 -23.42 -1.07 13.56
C ASP A 272 -22.90 -0.39 14.83
N GLN A 273 -22.51 0.88 14.76
CA GLN A 273 -22.00 1.72 15.85
C GLN A 273 -20.62 1.28 16.41
N THR A 274 -19.93 0.37 15.74
CA THR A 274 -18.56 0.03 16.08
C THR A 274 -17.58 1.07 15.53
N ILE A 275 -16.35 1.11 16.02
CA ILE A 275 -15.38 2.15 15.70
C ILE A 275 -14.00 1.60 15.33
N ALA A 276 -13.32 2.34 14.45
CA ALA A 276 -11.89 2.19 14.19
C ALA A 276 -11.16 3.52 14.41
N GLU A 277 -10.03 3.47 15.09
CA GLU A 277 -9.11 4.59 15.28
C GLU A 277 -7.78 4.27 14.59
N VAL A 278 -7.36 5.13 13.68
CA VAL A 278 -6.11 4.96 12.96
C VAL A 278 -5.25 6.21 13.00
N VAL A 279 -3.95 6.00 13.06
CA VAL A 279 -2.94 7.06 13.13
C VAL A 279 -1.86 6.79 12.09
N GLY A 280 -1.52 7.83 11.35
CA GLY A 280 -0.37 7.85 10.46
C GLY A 280 0.55 9.01 10.81
N HIS A 281 1.86 8.77 10.93
CA HIS A 281 2.77 9.87 11.23
C HIS A 281 4.22 9.61 10.81
N ASP A 282 4.98 10.70 10.65
CA ASP A 282 6.40 10.71 10.38
C ASP A 282 7.27 11.06 11.61
N LEU A 283 6.73 10.83 12.82
CA LEU A 283 7.35 11.21 14.10
C LEU A 283 8.07 10.06 14.81
N SER A 284 8.36 8.95 14.14
CA SER A 284 9.00 7.78 14.74
C SER A 284 10.50 7.78 14.51
N ILE A 285 11.31 8.15 15.50
CA ILE A 285 12.77 8.11 15.39
C ILE A 285 13.37 6.69 15.41
N SER A 286 12.56 5.67 15.66
CA SER A 286 12.99 4.27 15.71
C SER A 286 12.76 3.48 14.42
N GLY A 287 12.60 4.16 13.28
CA GLY A 287 12.27 3.55 12.00
C GLY A 287 10.76 3.32 11.82
N ILE A 288 10.38 2.30 11.04
CA ILE A 288 8.98 1.98 10.78
C ILE A 288 8.35 1.30 11.99
N ARG A 289 7.10 1.70 12.31
CA ARG A 289 6.21 1.02 13.24
C ARG A 289 4.85 0.82 12.59
N ASN A 290 4.49 -0.43 12.40
CA ASN A 290 3.22 -0.85 11.85
C ASN A 290 2.55 -1.78 12.88
N GLU A 291 1.44 -1.32 13.44
CA GLU A 291 0.69 -2.02 14.50
C GLU A 291 -0.80 -1.99 14.16
N PHE A 292 -1.50 -3.08 14.46
CA PHE A 292 -2.94 -3.16 14.30
C PHE A 292 -3.55 -4.06 15.37
N SER A 293 -4.56 -3.55 16.09
CA SER A 293 -5.26 -4.28 17.15
C SER A 293 -6.74 -4.40 16.82
N VAL A 294 -7.33 -5.54 17.12
CA VAL A 294 -8.75 -5.82 16.95
C VAL A 294 -9.32 -6.38 18.25
N ILE A 295 -10.40 -5.80 18.74
CA ILE A 295 -11.22 -6.33 19.82
C ILE A 295 -12.53 -6.82 19.23
N THR A 296 -12.84 -8.08 19.46
CA THR A 296 -14.07 -8.72 19.03
C THR A 296 -14.96 -9.04 20.25
N ASP A 297 -16.14 -9.58 20.00
CA ASP A 297 -17.03 -10.06 21.06
C ASP A 297 -16.59 -11.40 21.70
N PHE A 298 -15.42 -11.94 21.28
CA PHE A 298 -14.87 -13.21 21.81
C PHE A 298 -13.37 -13.22 22.03
N ALA A 299 -12.61 -12.28 21.41
CA ALA A 299 -11.14 -12.26 21.50
C ALA A 299 -10.57 -10.84 21.30
N GLN A 300 -9.32 -10.65 21.71
CA GLN A 300 -8.49 -9.53 21.31
C GLN A 300 -7.28 -10.05 20.54
N TYR A 301 -6.91 -9.35 19.45
CA TYR A 301 -5.79 -9.68 18.60
C TYR A 301 -4.90 -8.45 18.40
N ASP A 302 -3.62 -8.59 18.71
CA ASP A 302 -2.63 -7.52 18.57
C ASP A 302 -1.56 -7.94 17.56
N LEU A 303 -1.52 -7.25 16.42
CA LEU A 303 -0.52 -7.44 15.37
C LEU A 303 0.60 -6.41 15.50
N ARG A 304 1.84 -6.87 15.56
CA ARG A 304 3.05 -6.05 15.52
C ARG A 304 3.88 -6.47 14.31
N VAL A 305 3.73 -5.73 13.22
CA VAL A 305 4.45 -6.03 11.97
C VAL A 305 5.84 -5.42 12.00
N ASN A 306 5.96 -4.16 12.44
CA ASN A 306 7.23 -3.47 12.67
C ASN A 306 7.20 -2.71 14.01
N PRO A 307 8.17 -2.90 14.89
CA PRO A 307 9.10 -4.03 14.90
C PRO A 307 8.38 -5.31 15.31
N ASN A 308 8.82 -6.44 14.80
CA ASN A 308 8.44 -7.70 15.42
C ASN A 308 9.59 -8.21 16.29
N ASN A 309 9.24 -8.80 17.40
CA ASN A 309 10.20 -9.23 18.43
C ASN A 309 10.57 -10.71 18.31
N GLU A 310 10.38 -11.35 17.15
CA GLU A 310 10.75 -12.75 16.93
C GLU A 310 12.26 -12.96 16.94
N ASN A 311 13.01 -11.97 16.39
CA ASN A 311 14.46 -11.99 16.38
C ASN A 311 14.98 -10.67 16.90
N GLU A 312 15.72 -10.69 18.02
CA GLU A 312 16.39 -9.53 18.57
C GLU A 312 17.89 -9.65 18.36
N LEU A 313 18.51 -8.58 17.86
CA LEU A 313 19.94 -8.43 17.75
C LEU A 313 20.38 -7.17 18.50
N PHE A 314 21.30 -7.33 19.45
CA PHE A 314 21.99 -6.20 20.07
C PHE A 314 23.41 -6.08 19.46
N MET A 315 23.69 -4.93 18.85
CA MET A 315 24.99 -4.64 18.25
C MET A 315 25.57 -3.35 18.85
N PRO A 316 26.62 -3.44 19.64
CA PRO A 316 27.18 -2.26 20.32
C PRO A 316 27.88 -1.29 19.35
N GLN A 317 28.32 -1.78 18.17
CA GLN A 317 29.04 -0.98 17.20
C GLN A 317 28.50 -1.26 15.78
N ALA A 318 28.05 -0.21 15.10
CA ALA A 318 27.43 -0.31 13.77
C ALA A 318 28.38 -0.80 12.66
N GLU A 319 29.68 -0.59 12.83
CA GLU A 319 30.71 -0.96 11.85
C GLU A 319 30.77 -2.47 11.54
N HIS A 320 30.32 -3.30 12.47
CA HIS A 320 30.28 -4.75 12.29
C HIS A 320 29.08 -5.23 11.45
N ALA A 321 28.11 -4.37 11.18
CA ALA A 321 26.95 -4.73 10.36
C ALA A 321 27.29 -4.90 8.88
N GLY A 322 28.35 -4.24 8.38
CA GLY A 322 28.66 -4.20 6.96
C GLY A 322 27.48 -3.69 6.15
N ASN A 323 27.05 -4.47 5.15
CA ASN A 323 25.89 -4.15 4.31
C ASN A 323 24.59 -4.84 4.79
N LEU A 324 24.56 -5.36 6.02
CA LEU A 324 23.39 -6.06 6.54
C LEU A 324 22.25 -5.08 6.78
N LEU A 325 21.16 -5.26 6.07
CA LEU A 325 19.91 -4.54 6.32
C LEU A 325 19.20 -5.19 7.51
N VAL A 326 19.30 -4.56 8.66
CA VAL A 326 18.75 -5.10 9.92
C VAL A 326 17.30 -4.69 10.11
N ARG A 327 16.93 -3.50 9.61
CA ARG A 327 15.59 -2.97 9.71
C ARG A 327 15.36 -1.88 8.68
N GLU A 328 14.21 -1.91 8.05
CA GLU A 328 13.83 -0.89 7.06
C GLU A 328 13.79 0.52 7.69
N LYS A 329 14.33 1.51 6.97
CA LYS A 329 14.39 2.93 7.37
C LYS A 329 14.98 3.20 8.76
N LEU A 330 15.79 2.28 9.29
CA LEU A 330 16.56 2.56 10.50
C LEU A 330 17.85 3.29 10.11
N PRO A 331 18.15 4.47 10.69
CA PRO A 331 19.33 5.27 10.32
C PRO A 331 20.63 4.66 10.83
N THR A 332 20.58 3.79 11.84
CA THR A 332 21.72 3.08 12.39
C THR A 332 21.36 1.65 12.77
N VAL A 333 22.32 0.76 12.69
CA VAL A 333 22.21 -0.63 13.18
C VAL A 333 22.82 -0.81 14.57
N GLN A 334 23.34 0.27 15.17
CA GLN A 334 23.86 0.25 16.55
C GLN A 334 22.71 0.11 17.55
N GLY A 335 22.93 -0.64 18.62
CA GLY A 335 21.95 -0.92 19.66
C GLY A 335 21.07 -2.13 19.35
N THR A 336 19.86 -2.15 19.89
CA THR A 336 18.91 -3.25 19.67
C THR A 336 18.17 -3.09 18.37
N SER A 337 18.10 -4.15 17.59
CA SER A 337 17.34 -4.26 16.34
C SER A 337 16.66 -5.62 16.21
N PHE A 338 15.74 -5.72 15.27
CA PHE A 338 14.95 -6.91 15.03
C PHE A 338 15.18 -7.36 13.57
N PRO A 339 16.28 -8.09 13.29
CA PRO A 339 16.65 -8.47 11.95
C PRO A 339 15.61 -9.42 11.35
N ARG A 340 15.15 -9.09 10.15
CA ARG A 340 14.29 -9.97 9.35
C ARG A 340 14.96 -10.29 8.03
N PRO A 341 15.26 -11.56 7.79
CA PRO A 341 15.87 -11.98 6.53
C PRO A 341 14.95 -11.73 5.32
N ASN A 342 13.64 -11.75 5.51
CA ASN A 342 12.67 -11.56 4.43
C ASN A 342 11.39 -10.85 4.91
N GLN A 343 11.45 -9.53 4.92
CA GLN A 343 10.31 -8.68 5.30
C GLN A 343 9.16 -8.69 4.27
N PHE A 344 9.41 -9.11 3.02
CA PHE A 344 8.38 -9.14 1.98
C PHE A 344 7.19 -10.03 2.34
N TYR A 345 7.44 -11.17 3.00
CA TYR A 345 6.37 -12.05 3.46
C TYR A 345 5.58 -11.42 4.61
N SER A 346 6.27 -10.90 5.62
CA SER A 346 5.61 -10.35 6.82
C SER A 346 4.80 -9.10 6.55
N HIS A 347 5.21 -8.31 5.55
CA HIS A 347 4.52 -7.08 5.14
C HIS A 347 3.45 -7.34 4.07
N GLY A 348 3.12 -8.59 3.76
CA GLY A 348 2.03 -8.93 2.87
C GLY A 348 2.32 -8.84 1.37
N TYR A 349 3.42 -8.24 0.94
CA TYR A 349 3.71 -8.02 -0.49
C TYR A 349 3.68 -9.29 -1.34
N VAL A 350 4.21 -10.41 -0.82
CA VAL A 350 4.19 -11.70 -1.54
C VAL A 350 2.75 -12.18 -1.71
N SER A 351 1.93 -12.09 -0.66
CA SER A 351 0.52 -12.50 -0.70
C SER A 351 -0.29 -11.62 -1.65
N GLU A 352 -0.04 -10.32 -1.66
CA GLU A 352 -0.68 -9.34 -2.54
C GLU A 352 -0.39 -9.64 -4.03
N MET A 353 0.89 -9.79 -4.41
CA MET A 353 1.24 -10.11 -5.80
C MET A 353 0.82 -11.53 -6.19
N ASN A 354 0.79 -12.46 -5.23
CA ASN A 354 0.24 -13.79 -5.46
C ASN A 354 -1.27 -13.76 -5.76
N ASP A 355 -2.01 -12.86 -5.10
CA ASP A 355 -3.43 -12.63 -5.39
C ASP A 355 -3.64 -12.03 -6.80
N ALA A 356 -2.79 -11.11 -7.22
CA ALA A 356 -2.81 -10.58 -8.59
C ALA A 356 -2.62 -11.68 -9.63
N VAL A 357 -1.68 -12.60 -9.41
CA VAL A 357 -1.45 -13.77 -10.30
C VAL A 357 -2.64 -14.72 -10.27
N ALA A 358 -3.21 -14.99 -9.09
CA ALA A 358 -4.41 -15.82 -8.96
C ALA A 358 -5.61 -15.22 -9.70
N CYS A 359 -5.80 -13.91 -9.60
CA CYS A 359 -6.80 -13.17 -10.37
C CYS A 359 -6.59 -13.27 -11.89
N ALA A 360 -5.34 -13.19 -12.35
CA ALA A 360 -4.99 -13.33 -13.78
C ALA A 360 -5.26 -14.75 -14.32
N LEU A 361 -5.12 -15.76 -13.46
CA LEU A 361 -5.41 -17.17 -13.76
C LEU A 361 -6.88 -17.56 -13.54
N ASN A 362 -7.72 -16.65 -13.06
CA ASN A 362 -9.10 -16.91 -12.63
C ASN A 362 -9.23 -17.99 -11.53
N GLU A 363 -8.22 -18.11 -10.65
CA GLU A 363 -8.20 -19.07 -9.54
C GLU A 363 -9.16 -18.66 -8.40
N ASN A 364 -9.54 -17.37 -8.31
CA ASN A 364 -10.35 -16.77 -7.24
C ASN A 364 -11.79 -16.42 -7.70
N GLN A 365 -12.41 -17.27 -8.53
CA GLN A 365 -13.82 -17.11 -8.94
C GLN A 365 -14.77 -17.91 -8.06
#